data_bef0a697c5b66afe052a8bf93d0e0871
#
_entry.id   bef0a697c5b66afe052a8bf93d0e0871
#
_cell.length_a   1.000
_cell.length_b   1.000
_cell.length_c   1.000
_cell.angle_alpha   90.00
_cell.angle_beta   90.00
_cell.angle_gamma   90.00
#
_symmetry.space_group_name_H-M   'P 1'
#
loop_
_entity.id
_entity.type
_entity.pdbx_description
1 polymer ?
#
loop_
_entity_poly.entity_id
_entity_poly.type
_entity_poly.pdbx_seq_one_letter_code
_entity_poly.pdbx_strand_id
1 'polypeptide(L)'
;MKKKFIKLLSTVLAGTFLIAGCGDAASVTENMVSESVSGSTNSEDTDNSEDGEVTVSVNYNSDIKVSETDNNKVFYEIFVGSFSDSDGDGIGDLQGIINRMDYLNDGDDSSGQSLGIEGIWLSPIFSSSSYHKYDVNDYYTIDEDFGDMDDLKELVTLAHERGVEVILDMVINHTGSGNEKFTEFMEAHRNGDTESPMYDYYSWSDTAKSGFSKITGTEQYYECNFSTSMPELNYDNETVYEDMLGVMRYYLEEIGVDGFRFDAAKYIYYGEVERNVEFWSKLMVDLKAVKPDIYTVAEVWDSDSVTNEYEKALNCFDFTMSQVSGRIATAAKKGDVNTYTKYVENYIDTVKGINENAMIIPFIANHDMDRAAGYMMQLGGYAKVAANLYILGPGSPFIYYGEEVGMKGSRGSANTDANRRLAMTWGDGDTVSDPEGADYEAEYRTNAPVSEQLLNENSLFNYYKKLIMIRKANPEIASGEYEALSFSDTKVGGFISTLEGSSVMVIHNTTTKEQTVDLAMVTDLSFTKVIEAVGYYDGTYENKGELNGTILTISPQTSVVIR
;
A
#
# COMPACT_ATOMS: atom_id res chain seq x y z
N MET A 1 -20.40 8.09 57.02
CA MET A 1 -19.14 7.38 56.85
C MET A 1 -18.43 7.98 55.64
N LYS A 2 -17.28 8.63 55.91
CA LYS A 2 -16.52 9.42 54.91
C LYS A 2 -15.65 8.47 54.10
N LYS A 3 -15.73 8.45 52.75
CA LYS A 3 -14.73 7.84 51.87
C LYS A 3 -13.81 8.93 51.34
N LYS A 4 -12.51 8.74 51.61
CA LYS A 4 -11.41 9.62 51.18
C LYS A 4 -11.11 9.42 49.71
N PHE A 5 -11.01 10.53 48.95
CA PHE A 5 -10.38 10.59 47.66
C PHE A 5 -8.85 10.67 47.84
N ILE A 6 -8.13 9.77 47.18
CA ILE A 6 -6.66 9.85 47.04
C ILE A 6 -6.41 10.43 45.65
N LYS A 7 -5.82 11.64 45.60
CA LYS A 7 -5.22 12.23 44.44
C LYS A 7 -3.79 11.68 44.29
N LEU A 8 -3.49 11.03 43.20
CA LEU A 8 -2.11 10.73 42.81
C LEU A 8 -1.53 11.92 42.03
N LEU A 9 -0.48 12.51 42.56
CA LEU A 9 0.30 13.57 41.95
C LEU A 9 1.46 12.89 41.21
N SER A 10 1.52 13.02 39.91
CA SER A 10 2.66 12.60 39.10
C SER A 10 3.65 13.75 39.00
N THR A 11 4.81 13.55 39.60
CA THR A 11 5.95 14.47 39.56
C THR A 11 6.76 14.21 38.29
N VAL A 12 6.87 15.21 37.43
CA VAL A 12 7.79 15.23 36.28
C VAL A 12 9.18 15.60 36.81
N LEU A 13 10.15 14.71 36.61
CA LEU A 13 11.56 14.97 36.87
C LEU A 13 12.22 15.40 35.54
N ALA A 14 12.53 16.67 35.40
CA ALA A 14 13.39 17.20 34.35
C ALA A 14 14.85 16.96 34.76
N GLY A 15 15.55 16.11 34.02
CA GLY A 15 16.99 15.91 34.15
C GLY A 15 17.75 16.73 33.12
N THR A 16 18.35 17.81 33.58
CA THR A 16 19.31 18.62 32.83
C THR A 16 20.68 17.90 32.81
N PHE A 17 21.18 17.53 31.62
CA PHE A 17 22.58 17.14 31.45
C PHE A 17 23.36 18.30 30.84
N LEU A 18 24.29 18.85 31.64
CA LEU A 18 25.34 19.74 31.21
C LEU A 18 26.41 18.91 30.49
N ILE A 19 26.76 19.30 29.26
CA ILE A 19 28.00 18.86 28.61
C ILE A 19 28.99 20.02 28.66
N ALA A 20 30.08 19.78 29.36
CA ALA A 20 31.27 20.62 29.30
C ALA A 20 32.41 19.81 28.69
N GLY A 21 33.17 20.42 27.80
CA GLY A 21 34.55 20.03 27.62
C GLY A 21 35.07 19.94 26.19
N CYS A 22 35.79 20.97 25.82
CA CYS A 22 36.65 21.20 24.68
C CYS A 22 37.63 20.06 24.34
N GLY A 23 38.01 20.00 23.04
CA GLY A 23 39.19 19.29 22.59
C GLY A 23 39.42 19.36 21.09
N ASP A 24 40.16 20.34 20.68
CA ASP A 24 41.04 20.53 19.52
C ASP A 24 40.82 19.77 18.19
N ALA A 25 40.75 20.61 17.16
CA ALA A 25 40.92 20.29 15.76
C ALA A 25 42.38 19.92 15.44
N ALA A 26 42.59 18.85 14.70
CA ALA A 26 43.83 18.60 13.97
C ALA A 26 43.49 18.27 12.52
N SER A 27 43.83 19.21 11.63
CA SER A 27 43.85 19.06 10.19
C SER A 27 44.96 18.09 9.77
N VAL A 28 44.64 17.07 8.98
CA VAL A 28 45.62 16.32 8.22
C VAL A 28 45.28 16.41 6.75
N THR A 29 46.03 17.23 6.04
CA THR A 29 46.17 17.21 4.58
C THR A 29 47.16 16.12 4.22
N GLU A 30 46.80 15.13 3.44
CA GLU A 30 47.77 14.27 2.75
C GLU A 30 47.57 14.25 1.24
N ASN A 31 48.73 14.34 0.63
CA ASN A 31 49.01 14.59 -0.77
C ASN A 31 48.62 13.45 -1.68
N MET A 32 48.12 13.82 -2.87
CA MET A 32 48.16 12.99 -4.06
C MET A 32 49.62 12.70 -4.48
N VAL A 33 49.91 11.46 -4.72
CA VAL A 33 51.06 11.04 -5.54
C VAL A 33 50.54 10.23 -6.72
N SER A 34 50.71 10.80 -7.90
CA SER A 34 50.47 10.14 -9.19
C SER A 34 51.66 9.26 -9.52
N GLU A 35 51.47 7.98 -9.74
CA GLU A 35 52.42 7.16 -10.52
C GLU A 35 51.77 6.65 -11.81
N SER A 36 52.34 7.07 -12.92
CA SER A 36 52.05 6.61 -14.25
C SER A 36 52.82 5.32 -14.54
N VAL A 37 52.12 4.25 -14.90
CA VAL A 37 52.73 3.10 -15.59
C VAL A 37 52.08 2.92 -16.95
N SER A 38 52.85 3.13 -17.98
CA SER A 38 52.53 2.84 -19.39
C SER A 38 52.68 1.35 -19.66
N GLY A 39 51.63 0.76 -20.21
CA GLY A 39 51.68 -0.60 -20.77
C GLY A 39 50.62 -0.74 -21.87
N SER A 40 51.10 -0.64 -23.12
CA SER A 40 50.33 -0.81 -24.34
C SER A 40 49.96 -2.29 -24.53
N THR A 41 48.65 -2.59 -24.65
CA THR A 41 48.17 -3.71 -25.47
C THR A 41 46.83 -3.30 -26.08
N ASN A 42 46.79 -3.36 -27.43
CA ASN A 42 45.58 -3.19 -28.22
C ASN A 42 44.55 -4.27 -27.88
N SER A 43 43.40 -3.85 -27.42
CA SER A 43 42.14 -4.57 -27.58
C SER A 43 41.11 -3.57 -28.07
N GLU A 44 40.42 -3.92 -29.14
CA GLU A 44 39.32 -3.15 -29.68
C GLU A 44 38.24 -3.01 -28.62
N ASP A 45 38.15 -1.84 -27.98
CA ASP A 45 37.03 -1.44 -27.17
C ASP A 45 35.86 -1.16 -28.11
N THR A 46 34.94 -2.08 -28.18
CA THR A 46 33.57 -1.74 -28.55
C THR A 46 32.98 -1.02 -27.38
N ASP A 47 33.00 0.29 -27.44
CA ASP A 47 32.26 1.20 -26.58
C ASP A 47 30.76 1.00 -26.88
N ASN A 48 30.14 0.08 -26.17
CA ASN A 48 28.69 -0.05 -26.04
C ASN A 48 28.30 0.44 -24.63
N SER A 49 28.38 1.73 -24.40
CA SER A 49 27.57 2.40 -23.40
C SER A 49 26.18 2.56 -24.01
N GLU A 50 25.36 1.51 -23.96
CA GLU A 50 23.92 1.66 -24.09
C GLU A 50 23.45 2.34 -22.80
N ASP A 51 23.14 3.64 -22.89
CA ASP A 51 22.41 4.42 -21.88
C ASP A 51 20.95 3.93 -21.84
N GLY A 52 20.72 2.67 -21.45
CA GLY A 52 19.41 2.03 -21.40
C GLY A 52 18.98 1.71 -19.97
N GLU A 53 17.66 1.72 -19.74
CA GLU A 53 17.07 1.26 -18.49
C GLU A 53 17.43 -0.21 -18.21
N VAL A 54 17.54 -0.55 -16.93
CA VAL A 54 17.91 -1.91 -16.50
C VAL A 54 16.79 -2.89 -16.79
N THR A 55 17.07 -3.90 -17.58
CA THR A 55 16.17 -5.04 -17.81
C THR A 55 16.35 -6.08 -16.71
N VAL A 56 15.26 -6.46 -16.06
CA VAL A 56 15.23 -7.54 -15.06
C VAL A 56 14.69 -8.82 -15.71
N SER A 57 15.18 -9.96 -15.28
CA SER A 57 14.70 -11.28 -15.73
C SER A 57 14.57 -12.27 -14.58
N VAL A 58 13.76 -13.30 -14.75
CA VAL A 58 13.63 -14.44 -13.84
C VAL A 58 14.20 -15.72 -14.44
N ASN A 59 14.68 -16.62 -13.58
CA ASN A 59 15.31 -17.87 -14.02
C ASN A 59 14.33 -19.00 -14.28
N TYR A 60 13.07 -18.86 -13.87
CA TYR A 60 12.04 -19.89 -13.95
C TYR A 60 10.64 -19.29 -14.03
N ASN A 61 9.81 -19.86 -14.89
CA ASN A 61 8.38 -19.65 -14.95
C ASN A 61 7.67 -20.96 -14.65
N SER A 62 6.63 -20.94 -13.82
CA SER A 62 5.73 -22.07 -13.62
C SER A 62 4.95 -22.37 -14.91
N ASP A 63 4.63 -23.65 -15.13
CA ASP A 63 3.72 -24.07 -16.19
C ASP A 63 2.23 -23.80 -15.84
N ILE A 64 1.94 -23.42 -14.58
CA ILE A 64 0.60 -23.11 -14.11
C ILE A 64 0.13 -21.78 -14.70
N LYS A 65 -1.08 -21.80 -15.25
CA LYS A 65 -1.77 -20.58 -15.72
C LYS A 65 -2.85 -20.22 -14.71
N VAL A 66 -2.71 -19.05 -14.13
CA VAL A 66 -3.71 -18.47 -13.24
C VAL A 66 -4.94 -18.09 -14.03
N SER A 67 -6.13 -18.19 -13.42
CA SER A 67 -7.37 -17.68 -13.99
C SER A 67 -7.30 -16.17 -14.14
N GLU A 68 -7.88 -15.62 -15.20
CA GLU A 68 -8.04 -14.17 -15.36
C GLU A 68 -8.89 -13.54 -14.22
N THR A 69 -9.68 -14.37 -13.55
CA THR A 69 -10.49 -13.97 -12.38
C THR A 69 -9.76 -14.16 -11.05
N ASP A 70 -8.46 -14.51 -11.05
CA ASP A 70 -7.66 -14.56 -9.82
C ASP A 70 -7.32 -13.14 -9.35
N ASN A 71 -7.83 -12.80 -8.18
CA ASN A 71 -7.67 -11.48 -7.59
C ASN A 71 -6.41 -11.33 -6.71
N ASN A 72 -5.52 -12.33 -6.66
CA ASN A 72 -4.27 -12.25 -5.92
C ASN A 72 -3.19 -11.45 -6.68
N LYS A 73 -3.52 -10.27 -7.13
CA LYS A 73 -2.74 -9.34 -7.96
C LYS A 73 -1.95 -8.35 -7.12
N VAL A 74 -0.87 -7.81 -7.68
CA VAL A 74 -0.09 -6.73 -7.06
C VAL A 74 -0.72 -5.40 -7.40
N PHE A 75 -1.28 -4.72 -6.41
CA PHE A 75 -1.85 -3.39 -6.57
C PHE A 75 -0.86 -2.28 -6.20
N TYR A 76 -1.01 -1.15 -6.86
CA TYR A 76 -0.22 0.06 -6.62
C TYR A 76 -1.18 1.22 -6.28
N GLU A 77 -1.05 1.75 -5.08
CA GLU A 77 -1.83 2.88 -4.59
C GLU A 77 -1.23 4.19 -5.11
N ILE A 78 -2.01 4.98 -5.83
CA ILE A 78 -1.63 6.30 -6.35
C ILE A 78 -2.41 7.40 -5.61
N PHE A 79 -1.68 8.29 -4.93
CA PHE A 79 -2.23 9.57 -4.50
C PHE A 79 -2.13 10.53 -5.68
N VAL A 80 -3.25 10.72 -6.40
CA VAL A 80 -3.29 11.30 -7.75
C VAL A 80 -2.60 12.66 -7.81
N GLY A 81 -2.96 13.60 -6.94
CA GLY A 81 -2.41 14.96 -6.93
C GLY A 81 -0.90 15.08 -6.66
N SER A 82 -0.24 13.95 -6.31
CA SER A 82 1.20 13.94 -6.01
C SER A 82 2.01 12.97 -6.87
N PHE A 83 1.40 12.38 -7.90
CA PHE A 83 2.07 11.34 -8.69
C PHE A 83 2.82 11.90 -9.90
N SER A 84 2.12 12.51 -10.87
CA SER A 84 2.73 13.07 -12.08
C SER A 84 1.83 14.16 -12.65
N ASP A 85 2.43 15.31 -12.99
CA ASP A 85 1.79 16.51 -13.51
C ASP A 85 1.96 16.55 -15.03
N SER A 86 0.85 16.56 -15.78
CA SER A 86 0.89 16.52 -17.24
C SER A 86 0.80 17.90 -17.89
N ASP A 87 0.21 18.88 -17.21
CA ASP A 87 -0.10 20.22 -17.78
C ASP A 87 0.75 21.35 -17.22
N GLY A 88 1.52 21.11 -16.15
CA GLY A 88 2.51 22.01 -15.60
C GLY A 88 1.96 22.95 -14.54
N ASP A 89 0.80 22.63 -13.94
CA ASP A 89 0.22 23.44 -12.87
C ASP A 89 0.76 23.09 -11.48
N GLY A 90 1.48 21.97 -11.36
CA GLY A 90 2.10 21.47 -10.15
C GLY A 90 1.27 20.44 -9.39
N ILE A 91 0.09 20.10 -9.86
CA ILE A 91 -0.77 19.08 -9.29
C ILE A 91 -0.74 17.85 -10.21
N GLY A 92 -0.62 16.67 -9.63
CA GLY A 92 -0.69 15.42 -10.39
C GLY A 92 -2.11 15.17 -10.90
N ASP A 93 -2.23 14.57 -12.07
CA ASP A 93 -3.51 14.39 -12.78
C ASP A 93 -3.63 13.00 -13.45
N LEU A 94 -4.81 12.68 -14.00
CA LEU A 94 -5.07 11.40 -14.66
C LEU A 94 -4.23 11.22 -15.92
N GLN A 95 -4.02 12.28 -16.70
CA GLN A 95 -3.16 12.24 -17.89
C GLN A 95 -1.69 12.01 -17.51
N GLY A 96 -1.24 12.54 -16.37
CA GLY A 96 0.07 12.25 -15.78
C GLY A 96 0.24 10.77 -15.46
N ILE A 97 -0.80 10.12 -14.92
CA ILE A 97 -0.78 8.66 -14.70
C ILE A 97 -0.71 7.91 -16.04
N ILE A 98 -1.50 8.32 -17.04
CA ILE A 98 -1.46 7.75 -18.40
C ILE A 98 -0.05 7.84 -18.99
N ASN A 99 0.61 9.00 -18.85
CA ASN A 99 1.97 9.21 -19.33
C ASN A 99 3.02 8.35 -18.59
N ARG A 100 2.71 7.83 -17.39
CA ARG A 100 3.56 6.94 -16.58
C ARG A 100 3.19 5.46 -16.66
N MET A 101 2.26 5.09 -17.54
CA MET A 101 1.85 3.67 -17.64
C MET A 101 3.00 2.73 -18.03
N ASP A 102 3.98 3.17 -18.83
CA ASP A 102 5.16 2.35 -19.14
C ASP A 102 6.06 2.09 -17.92
N TYR A 103 6.09 3.02 -16.96
CA TYR A 103 6.76 2.81 -15.68
C TYR A 103 6.02 1.79 -14.80
N LEU A 104 4.69 1.85 -14.78
CA LEU A 104 3.84 0.99 -13.95
C LEU A 104 3.71 -0.41 -14.55
N ASN A 105 3.29 -0.50 -15.80
CA ASN A 105 3.17 -1.73 -16.57
C ASN A 105 3.18 -1.40 -18.08
N ASP A 106 4.11 -1.98 -18.83
CA ASP A 106 4.29 -1.76 -20.27
C ASP A 106 3.48 -2.74 -21.15
N GLY A 107 2.69 -3.62 -20.53
CA GLY A 107 1.87 -4.63 -21.22
C GLY A 107 2.65 -5.88 -21.67
N ASP A 108 3.92 -6.01 -21.33
CA ASP A 108 4.74 -7.19 -21.62
C ASP A 108 5.42 -7.73 -20.35
N ASP A 109 4.83 -8.75 -19.75
CA ASP A 109 5.36 -9.40 -18.54
C ASP A 109 6.78 -9.95 -18.70
N SER A 110 7.24 -10.11 -19.94
CA SER A 110 8.59 -10.62 -20.26
C SER A 110 9.62 -9.51 -20.50
N SER A 111 9.19 -8.28 -20.66
CA SER A 111 10.06 -7.13 -20.97
C SER A 111 11.13 -6.90 -19.90
N GLY A 112 10.73 -7.03 -18.62
CA GLY A 112 11.55 -6.68 -17.48
C GLY A 112 11.89 -5.17 -17.41
N GLN A 113 11.11 -4.30 -18.07
CA GLN A 113 11.29 -2.86 -18.12
C GLN A 113 10.42 -2.12 -17.10
N SER A 114 9.13 -2.43 -17.06
CA SER A 114 8.16 -1.83 -16.14
C SER A 114 8.23 -2.39 -14.72
N LEU A 115 7.57 -1.74 -13.76
CA LEU A 115 7.39 -2.28 -12.40
C LEU A 115 6.60 -3.59 -12.42
N GLY A 116 5.66 -3.73 -13.38
CA GLY A 116 4.90 -4.95 -13.62
C GLY A 116 3.72 -5.14 -12.68
N ILE A 117 3.14 -4.05 -12.14
CA ILE A 117 1.93 -4.09 -11.31
C ILE A 117 0.74 -4.62 -12.11
N GLU A 118 -0.26 -5.14 -11.40
CA GLU A 118 -1.43 -5.79 -11.98
C GLU A 118 -2.75 -5.08 -11.63
N GLY A 119 -2.68 -4.06 -10.78
CA GLY A 119 -3.81 -3.21 -10.44
C GLY A 119 -3.37 -1.84 -9.94
N ILE A 120 -4.22 -0.84 -10.13
CA ILE A 120 -4.05 0.53 -9.62
C ILE A 120 -5.21 0.85 -8.70
N TRP A 121 -4.91 1.36 -7.51
CA TRP A 121 -5.87 2.02 -6.65
C TRP A 121 -5.64 3.54 -6.73
N LEU A 122 -6.62 4.27 -7.26
CA LEU A 122 -6.63 5.73 -7.27
C LEU A 122 -7.21 6.26 -5.95
N SER A 123 -6.48 7.14 -5.23
CA SER A 123 -7.07 7.96 -4.18
C SER A 123 -8.28 8.73 -4.72
N PRO A 124 -9.18 9.32 -3.88
CA PRO A 124 -10.40 9.94 -4.37
C PRO A 124 -10.13 10.97 -5.48
N ILE A 125 -10.91 10.89 -6.57
CA ILE A 125 -10.74 11.70 -7.78
C ILE A 125 -11.91 12.64 -8.06
N PHE A 126 -12.94 12.58 -7.23
CA PHE A 126 -14.18 13.31 -7.43
C PHE A 126 -14.07 14.79 -7.02
N SER A 127 -14.94 15.65 -7.56
CA SER A 127 -15.00 17.06 -7.19
C SER A 127 -15.04 17.24 -5.67
N SER A 128 -14.12 18.03 -5.14
CA SER A 128 -13.91 18.20 -3.70
C SER A 128 -13.32 19.58 -3.40
N SER A 129 -13.39 19.99 -2.12
CA SER A 129 -12.84 21.27 -1.67
C SER A 129 -11.43 21.15 -1.09
N SER A 130 -10.93 19.94 -0.87
CA SER A 130 -9.62 19.69 -0.26
C SER A 130 -8.64 19.03 -1.22
N TYR A 131 -7.34 19.18 -0.95
CA TYR A 131 -6.30 18.54 -1.75
C TYR A 131 -6.36 17.00 -1.72
N HIS A 132 -6.94 16.42 -0.68
CA HIS A 132 -7.02 14.96 -0.51
C HIS A 132 -8.28 14.33 -1.11
N LYS A 133 -9.26 15.15 -1.49
CA LYS A 133 -10.51 14.78 -2.17
C LYS A 133 -11.44 13.81 -1.42
N TYR A 134 -11.21 13.53 -0.14
CA TYR A 134 -12.12 12.69 0.68
C TYR A 134 -13.45 13.39 1.01
N ASP A 135 -13.56 14.70 0.94
CA ASP A 135 -14.79 15.47 1.11
C ASP A 135 -15.50 15.70 -0.24
N VAL A 136 -16.14 14.63 -0.75
CA VAL A 136 -16.73 14.59 -2.09
C VAL A 136 -17.94 15.52 -2.21
N ASN A 137 -17.88 16.48 -3.13
CA ASN A 137 -18.99 17.39 -3.44
C ASN A 137 -19.90 16.88 -4.55
N ASP A 138 -19.34 16.20 -5.55
CA ASP A 138 -20.11 15.59 -6.66
C ASP A 138 -19.39 14.31 -7.11
N TYR A 139 -20.11 13.17 -7.06
CA TYR A 139 -19.56 11.87 -7.45
C TYR A 139 -19.57 11.64 -8.98
N TYR A 140 -20.24 12.47 -9.77
CA TYR A 140 -20.32 12.31 -11.23
C TYR A 140 -19.38 13.26 -11.98
N THR A 141 -18.59 14.06 -11.25
CA THR A 141 -17.64 15.01 -11.81
C THR A 141 -16.25 14.71 -11.25
N ILE A 142 -15.27 14.51 -12.13
CA ILE A 142 -13.86 14.46 -11.76
C ILE A 142 -13.45 15.85 -11.27
N ASP A 143 -12.58 15.93 -10.27
CA ASP A 143 -12.07 17.22 -9.78
C ASP A 143 -11.27 17.92 -10.88
N GLU A 144 -11.46 19.24 -11.00
CA GLU A 144 -10.85 20.04 -12.08
C GLU A 144 -9.31 20.00 -12.06
N ASP A 145 -8.71 19.74 -10.88
CA ASP A 145 -7.27 19.56 -10.74
C ASP A 145 -6.78 18.23 -11.37
N PHE A 146 -7.67 17.26 -11.59
CA PHE A 146 -7.29 15.90 -12.02
C PHE A 146 -7.69 15.57 -13.46
N GLY A 147 -8.37 16.48 -14.15
CA GLY A 147 -8.83 16.27 -15.53
C GLY A 147 -10.33 16.07 -15.61
N ASP A 148 -10.78 15.22 -16.51
CA ASP A 148 -12.20 14.98 -16.74
C ASP A 148 -12.57 13.49 -16.86
N MET A 149 -13.84 13.21 -17.15
CA MET A 149 -14.36 11.84 -17.27
C MET A 149 -13.81 11.09 -18.50
N ASP A 150 -13.40 11.81 -19.53
CA ASP A 150 -12.81 11.19 -20.72
C ASP A 150 -11.37 10.77 -20.43
N ASP A 151 -10.62 11.53 -19.62
CA ASP A 151 -9.28 11.13 -19.13
C ASP A 151 -9.35 9.86 -18.26
N LEU A 152 -10.37 9.75 -17.37
CA LEU A 152 -10.57 8.52 -16.61
C LEU A 152 -10.86 7.31 -17.49
N LYS A 153 -11.71 7.47 -18.52
CA LYS A 153 -11.99 6.38 -19.47
C LYS A 153 -10.76 5.98 -20.28
N GLU A 154 -9.93 6.96 -20.66
CA GLU A 154 -8.67 6.71 -21.36
C GLU A 154 -7.73 5.90 -20.46
N LEU A 155 -7.56 6.32 -19.19
CA LEU A 155 -6.74 5.59 -18.21
C LEU A 155 -7.22 4.14 -18.03
N VAL A 156 -8.52 3.93 -17.79
CA VAL A 156 -9.10 2.58 -17.63
C VAL A 156 -8.88 1.73 -18.88
N THR A 157 -9.11 2.30 -20.07
CA THR A 157 -8.90 1.60 -21.35
C THR A 157 -7.44 1.17 -21.51
N LEU A 158 -6.51 2.10 -21.32
CA LEU A 158 -5.06 1.82 -21.43
C LEU A 158 -4.59 0.79 -20.39
N ALA A 159 -5.09 0.90 -19.14
CA ALA A 159 -4.79 -0.06 -18.09
C ALA A 159 -5.23 -1.47 -18.48
N HIS A 160 -6.46 -1.62 -18.97
CA HIS A 160 -6.99 -2.91 -19.42
C HIS A 160 -6.22 -3.49 -20.62
N GLU A 161 -5.81 -2.66 -21.58
CA GLU A 161 -4.97 -3.09 -22.71
C GLU A 161 -3.64 -3.70 -22.24
N ARG A 162 -3.18 -3.34 -21.04
CA ARG A 162 -1.96 -3.82 -20.40
C ARG A 162 -2.18 -4.89 -19.31
N GLY A 163 -3.43 -5.34 -19.13
CA GLY A 163 -3.79 -6.33 -18.12
C GLY A 163 -3.76 -5.80 -16.69
N VAL A 164 -3.96 -4.48 -16.52
CA VAL A 164 -3.98 -3.79 -15.21
C VAL A 164 -5.42 -3.43 -14.84
N GLU A 165 -5.86 -3.83 -13.65
CA GLU A 165 -7.16 -3.42 -13.09
C GLU A 165 -7.09 -2.01 -12.51
N VAL A 166 -8.22 -1.30 -12.55
CA VAL A 166 -8.36 0.04 -11.94
C VAL A 166 -9.48 0.02 -10.91
N ILE A 167 -9.16 0.29 -9.65
CA ILE A 167 -10.13 0.47 -8.57
C ILE A 167 -10.11 1.91 -8.06
N LEU A 168 -11.31 2.40 -7.73
CA LEU A 168 -11.47 3.75 -7.19
C LEU A 168 -11.65 3.73 -5.68
N ASP A 169 -11.13 4.77 -5.02
CA ASP A 169 -11.46 5.06 -3.63
C ASP A 169 -12.90 5.56 -3.54
N MET A 170 -13.77 4.79 -2.90
CA MET A 170 -15.21 5.07 -2.83
C MET A 170 -15.58 5.50 -1.41
N VAL A 171 -15.72 6.82 -1.26
CA VAL A 171 -16.08 7.47 0.00
C VAL A 171 -17.60 7.53 0.11
N ILE A 172 -18.20 6.55 0.77
CA ILE A 172 -19.67 6.49 0.91
C ILE A 172 -20.15 6.68 2.35
N ASN A 173 -19.26 6.87 3.32
CA ASN A 173 -19.64 7.16 4.70
C ASN A 173 -20.17 8.59 4.86
N HIS A 174 -19.57 9.55 4.16
CA HIS A 174 -19.86 10.98 4.25
C HIS A 174 -19.71 11.64 2.88
N THR A 175 -20.14 12.90 2.78
CA THR A 175 -19.85 13.76 1.63
C THR A 175 -19.04 14.98 2.07
N GLY A 176 -18.65 15.84 1.13
CA GLY A 176 -18.19 17.18 1.43
C GLY A 176 -19.35 18.09 1.86
N SER A 177 -19.06 19.09 2.66
CA SER A 177 -20.06 20.13 3.02
C SER A 177 -20.46 21.02 1.83
N GLY A 178 -19.72 20.96 0.71
CA GLY A 178 -20.09 21.60 -0.56
C GLY A 178 -21.06 20.80 -1.40
N ASN A 179 -21.43 19.58 -1.00
CA ASN A 179 -22.41 18.76 -1.71
C ASN A 179 -23.80 19.42 -1.68
N GLU A 180 -24.47 19.47 -2.85
CA GLU A 180 -25.78 20.11 -2.98
C GLU A 180 -26.83 19.51 -2.03
N LYS A 181 -26.84 18.19 -1.86
CA LYS A 181 -27.76 17.51 -0.95
C LYS A 181 -27.55 17.91 0.51
N PHE A 182 -26.31 18.21 0.93
CA PHE A 182 -26.07 18.73 2.27
C PHE A 182 -26.58 20.17 2.44
N THR A 183 -26.48 20.99 1.40
CA THR A 183 -27.07 22.32 1.40
C THR A 183 -28.59 22.26 1.56
N GLU A 184 -29.26 21.39 0.79
CA GLU A 184 -30.70 21.17 0.90
C GLU A 184 -31.14 20.57 2.24
N PHE A 185 -30.36 19.63 2.82
CA PHE A 185 -30.55 19.14 4.18
C PHE A 185 -30.52 20.26 5.21
N MET A 186 -29.50 21.12 5.15
CA MET A 186 -29.35 22.27 6.05
C MET A 186 -30.52 23.26 5.93
N GLU A 187 -31.04 23.46 4.72
CA GLU A 187 -32.21 24.33 4.47
C GLU A 187 -33.50 23.71 4.98
N ALA A 188 -33.72 22.42 4.78
CA ALA A 188 -34.88 21.70 5.30
C ALA A 188 -34.96 21.81 6.83
N HIS A 189 -33.85 21.62 7.53
CA HIS A 189 -33.79 21.76 8.99
C HIS A 189 -34.01 23.20 9.45
N ARG A 190 -33.43 24.21 8.79
CA ARG A 190 -33.65 25.63 9.13
C ARG A 190 -35.09 26.06 8.96
N ASN A 191 -35.78 25.51 7.97
CA ASN A 191 -37.17 25.81 7.66
C ASN A 191 -38.16 24.94 8.45
N GLY A 192 -37.68 23.90 9.15
CA GLY A 192 -38.52 22.89 9.80
C GLY A 192 -39.36 22.10 8.82
N ASP A 193 -38.85 21.91 7.59
CA ASP A 193 -39.54 21.20 6.50
C ASP A 193 -39.26 19.68 6.60
N THR A 194 -40.00 19.02 7.48
CA THR A 194 -39.90 17.58 7.71
C THR A 194 -40.45 16.72 6.56
N GLU A 195 -41.10 17.32 5.57
CA GLU A 195 -41.58 16.62 4.36
C GLU A 195 -40.54 16.63 3.23
N SER A 196 -39.44 17.41 3.38
CA SER A 196 -38.35 17.44 2.42
C SER A 196 -37.69 16.05 2.31
N PRO A 197 -37.45 15.52 1.12
CA PRO A 197 -36.72 14.26 0.96
C PRO A 197 -35.28 14.33 1.52
N MET A 198 -34.72 15.55 1.65
CA MET A 198 -33.38 15.77 2.19
C MET A 198 -33.35 15.89 3.72
N TYR A 199 -34.51 15.97 4.42
CA TYR A 199 -34.53 16.16 5.89
C TYR A 199 -33.79 15.07 6.64
N ASP A 200 -33.90 13.81 6.22
CA ASP A 200 -33.23 12.65 6.81
C ASP A 200 -32.15 12.05 5.88
N TYR A 201 -31.58 12.85 4.96
CA TYR A 201 -30.56 12.37 4.05
C TYR A 201 -29.18 12.21 4.74
N TYR A 202 -28.89 13.03 5.72
CA TYR A 202 -27.71 12.93 6.59
C TYR A 202 -28.12 12.57 8.01
N SER A 203 -27.21 11.94 8.75
CA SER A 203 -27.44 11.58 10.16
C SER A 203 -27.52 12.82 11.02
N TRP A 204 -28.55 12.93 11.85
CA TRP A 204 -28.76 14.09 12.71
C TRP A 204 -29.32 13.77 14.10
N SER A 205 -29.36 14.75 15.02
CA SER A 205 -29.86 14.62 16.38
C SER A 205 -30.41 15.93 16.94
N ASP A 206 -31.45 15.85 17.76
CA ASP A 206 -31.97 16.99 18.53
C ASP A 206 -31.07 17.39 19.71
N THR A 207 -30.06 16.59 20.02
CA THR A 207 -29.16 16.84 21.17
C THR A 207 -27.70 16.79 20.73
N ALA A 208 -26.87 17.63 21.34
CA ALA A 208 -25.42 17.59 21.14
C ALA A 208 -24.83 16.24 21.56
N LYS A 209 -24.04 15.65 20.67
CA LYS A 209 -23.28 14.41 20.89
C LYS A 209 -21.83 14.62 20.48
N SER A 210 -20.93 13.75 20.92
CA SER A 210 -19.58 13.66 20.35
C SER A 210 -19.68 13.27 18.88
N GLY A 211 -18.86 13.87 18.01
CA GLY A 211 -18.94 13.63 16.56
C GLY A 211 -20.08 14.37 15.85
N PHE A 212 -20.79 15.28 16.52
CA PHE A 212 -21.89 16.05 15.95
C PHE A 212 -21.61 17.55 16.00
N SER A 213 -21.98 18.27 14.94
CA SER A 213 -21.90 19.72 14.82
C SER A 213 -23.28 20.34 14.68
N LYS A 214 -23.44 21.57 15.24
CA LYS A 214 -24.72 22.25 15.25
C LYS A 214 -25.14 22.68 13.85
N ILE A 215 -26.37 22.37 13.46
CA ILE A 215 -27.01 22.90 12.25
C ILE A 215 -27.28 24.37 12.47
N THR A 216 -26.56 25.23 11.74
CA THR A 216 -26.63 26.68 11.89
C THR A 216 -28.05 27.20 11.72
N GLY A 217 -28.55 27.90 12.73
CA GLY A 217 -29.92 28.46 12.75
C GLY A 217 -30.97 27.58 13.41
N THR A 218 -30.60 26.43 13.94
CA THR A 218 -31.49 25.48 14.64
C THR A 218 -30.93 25.09 16.01
N GLU A 219 -31.64 24.22 16.75
CA GLU A 219 -31.14 23.53 17.95
C GLU A 219 -30.69 22.09 17.65
N GLN A 220 -30.63 21.69 16.38
CA GLN A 220 -30.29 20.35 15.91
C GLN A 220 -28.83 20.25 15.50
N TYR A 221 -28.34 19.00 15.35
CA TYR A 221 -26.94 18.69 15.08
C TYR A 221 -26.85 17.61 14.00
N TYR A 222 -25.91 17.74 13.05
CA TYR A 222 -25.58 16.68 12.07
C TYR A 222 -24.34 15.93 12.51
N GLU A 223 -24.26 14.66 12.12
CA GLU A 223 -23.11 13.80 12.40
C GLU A 223 -21.92 14.15 11.48
N CYS A 224 -20.70 14.16 12.05
CA CYS A 224 -19.47 14.52 11.35
C CYS A 224 -18.24 14.03 12.15
N ASN A 225 -18.09 12.72 12.24
CA ASN A 225 -17.05 12.10 13.09
C ASN A 225 -15.61 12.47 12.67
N PHE A 226 -15.37 12.75 11.38
CA PHE A 226 -14.05 13.10 10.85
C PHE A 226 -13.80 14.62 10.89
N SER A 227 -14.71 15.39 10.33
CA SER A 227 -14.61 16.85 10.23
C SER A 227 -15.99 17.47 10.08
N THR A 228 -16.13 18.73 10.53
CA THR A 228 -17.35 19.52 10.27
C THR A 228 -17.63 19.75 8.78
N SER A 229 -16.63 19.58 7.92
CA SER A 229 -16.77 19.61 6.47
C SER A 229 -17.13 18.24 5.84
N MET A 230 -17.29 17.19 6.65
CA MET A 230 -17.58 15.83 6.22
C MET A 230 -18.84 15.31 6.91
N PRO A 231 -20.06 15.78 6.50
CA PRO A 231 -21.33 15.31 7.06
C PRO A 231 -21.60 13.87 6.69
N GLU A 232 -22.02 13.05 7.66
CA GLU A 232 -22.24 11.61 7.48
C GLU A 232 -23.62 11.32 6.92
N LEU A 233 -23.65 10.43 5.93
CA LEU A 233 -24.85 9.96 5.26
C LEU A 233 -25.72 9.09 6.17
N ASN A 234 -27.03 9.17 6.03
CA ASN A 234 -27.97 8.39 6.83
C ASN A 234 -28.47 7.16 6.08
N TYR A 235 -27.85 6.01 6.26
CA TYR A 235 -28.25 4.76 5.61
C TYR A 235 -29.49 4.08 6.20
N ASP A 236 -30.14 4.68 7.20
CA ASP A 236 -31.52 4.32 7.56
C ASP A 236 -32.53 4.87 6.56
N ASN A 237 -32.11 5.80 5.69
CA ASN A 237 -32.88 6.29 4.55
C ASN A 237 -32.49 5.51 3.29
N GLU A 238 -33.39 4.69 2.78
CA GLU A 238 -33.18 3.86 1.58
C GLU A 238 -32.77 4.69 0.35
N THR A 239 -33.21 5.95 0.24
CA THR A 239 -32.80 6.85 -0.86
C THR A 239 -31.29 7.07 -0.88
N VAL A 240 -30.66 7.18 0.28
CA VAL A 240 -29.19 7.33 0.38
C VAL A 240 -28.49 6.09 -0.16
N TYR A 241 -28.97 4.91 0.24
CA TYR A 241 -28.44 3.65 -0.27
C TYR A 241 -28.55 3.52 -1.78
N GLU A 242 -29.74 3.78 -2.34
CA GLU A 242 -29.98 3.68 -3.79
C GLU A 242 -29.16 4.72 -4.58
N ASP A 243 -29.00 5.93 -4.06
CA ASP A 243 -28.17 6.97 -4.68
C ASP A 243 -26.70 6.54 -4.74
N MET A 244 -26.14 6.03 -3.64
CA MET A 244 -24.74 5.58 -3.61
C MET A 244 -24.52 4.30 -4.43
N LEU A 245 -25.48 3.38 -4.45
CA LEU A 245 -25.45 2.23 -5.34
C LEU A 245 -25.49 2.67 -6.81
N GLY A 246 -26.29 3.70 -7.13
CA GLY A 246 -26.36 4.32 -8.46
C GLY A 246 -25.01 4.88 -8.92
N VAL A 247 -24.30 5.58 -8.04
CA VAL A 247 -22.94 6.07 -8.29
C VAL A 247 -21.99 4.90 -8.62
N MET A 248 -21.95 3.88 -7.78
CA MET A 248 -21.06 2.73 -7.99
C MET A 248 -21.38 1.98 -9.28
N ARG A 249 -22.67 1.80 -9.61
CA ARG A 249 -23.09 1.21 -10.87
C ARG A 249 -22.61 2.01 -12.07
N TYR A 250 -22.71 3.34 -12.03
CA TYR A 250 -22.23 4.19 -13.11
C TYR A 250 -20.74 3.94 -13.40
N TYR A 251 -19.90 3.86 -12.36
CA TYR A 251 -18.47 3.61 -12.55
C TYR A 251 -18.18 2.19 -13.04
N LEU A 252 -18.92 1.19 -12.60
CA LEU A 252 -18.75 -0.20 -13.07
C LEU A 252 -19.27 -0.40 -14.51
N GLU A 253 -20.45 0.16 -14.86
CA GLU A 253 -21.14 -0.12 -16.12
C GLU A 253 -20.73 0.84 -17.24
N GLU A 254 -20.53 2.14 -16.94
CA GLU A 254 -20.33 3.18 -17.97
C GLU A 254 -18.83 3.56 -18.11
N ILE A 255 -18.08 3.51 -17.02
CA ILE A 255 -16.65 3.81 -17.04
C ILE A 255 -15.83 2.54 -17.18
N GLY A 256 -16.30 1.44 -16.59
CA GLY A 256 -15.67 0.13 -16.70
C GLY A 256 -14.56 -0.14 -15.68
N VAL A 257 -14.58 0.53 -14.52
CA VAL A 257 -13.61 0.24 -13.45
C VAL A 257 -13.82 -1.18 -12.89
N ASP A 258 -12.79 -1.74 -12.29
CA ASP A 258 -12.80 -3.14 -11.84
C ASP A 258 -13.33 -3.30 -10.42
N GLY A 259 -13.43 -2.21 -9.69
CA GLY A 259 -13.95 -2.26 -8.33
C GLY A 259 -13.63 -1.05 -7.49
N PHE A 260 -13.65 -1.27 -6.16
CA PHE A 260 -13.54 -0.17 -5.20
C PHE A 260 -12.69 -0.54 -3.99
N ARG A 261 -11.95 0.46 -3.50
CA ARG A 261 -11.54 0.52 -2.10
C ARG A 261 -12.59 1.33 -1.34
N PHE A 262 -13.16 0.75 -0.30
CA PHE A 262 -14.16 1.44 0.52
C PHE A 262 -13.50 2.15 1.69
N ASP A 263 -13.61 3.48 1.68
CA ASP A 263 -13.16 4.35 2.76
C ASP A 263 -14.00 4.16 4.02
N ALA A 264 -13.36 4.24 5.19
CA ALA A 264 -14.00 4.34 6.50
C ALA A 264 -15.11 3.31 6.75
N ALA A 265 -14.96 2.07 6.26
CA ALA A 265 -16.03 1.07 6.20
C ALA A 265 -16.71 0.74 7.54
N LYS A 266 -16.04 0.96 8.67
CA LYS A 266 -16.61 0.75 10.02
C LYS A 266 -17.45 1.91 10.54
N TYR A 267 -17.55 3.01 9.77
CA TYR A 267 -18.24 4.23 10.19
C TYR A 267 -19.63 4.40 9.58
N ILE A 268 -20.06 3.57 8.63
CA ILE A 268 -21.43 3.61 8.07
C ILE A 268 -22.48 3.64 9.18
N TYR A 269 -22.28 2.84 10.23
CA TYR A 269 -22.98 2.92 11.50
C TYR A 269 -21.94 2.92 12.63
N TYR A 270 -21.54 4.11 13.08
CA TYR A 270 -20.44 4.26 14.01
C TYR A 270 -20.61 3.47 15.30
N GLY A 271 -19.70 2.51 15.54
CA GLY A 271 -19.70 1.65 16.73
C GLY A 271 -20.66 0.44 16.68
N GLU A 272 -21.39 0.23 15.58
CA GLU A 272 -22.38 -0.84 15.42
C GLU A 272 -21.89 -1.91 14.41
N VAL A 273 -20.95 -2.76 14.84
CA VAL A 273 -20.28 -3.75 13.95
C VAL A 273 -21.27 -4.63 13.20
N GLU A 274 -22.30 -5.19 13.89
CA GLU A 274 -23.30 -6.07 13.27
C GLU A 274 -24.05 -5.36 12.14
N ARG A 275 -24.47 -4.11 12.37
CA ARG A 275 -25.18 -3.31 11.33
C ARG A 275 -24.27 -2.97 10.15
N ASN A 276 -23.02 -2.67 10.40
CA ASN A 276 -22.04 -2.48 9.34
C ASN A 276 -21.90 -3.74 8.47
N VAL A 277 -21.76 -4.92 9.09
CA VAL A 277 -21.64 -6.20 8.38
C VAL A 277 -22.90 -6.50 7.56
N GLU A 278 -24.09 -6.21 8.09
CA GLU A 278 -25.36 -6.35 7.36
C GLU A 278 -25.42 -5.42 6.14
N PHE A 279 -25.04 -4.15 6.32
CA PHE A 279 -24.95 -3.16 5.23
C PHE A 279 -24.00 -3.64 4.12
N TRP A 280 -22.77 -3.99 4.47
CA TRP A 280 -21.77 -4.44 3.51
C TRP A 280 -22.16 -5.73 2.83
N SER A 281 -22.82 -6.66 3.52
CA SER A 281 -23.32 -7.91 2.93
C SER A 281 -24.40 -7.62 1.86
N LYS A 282 -25.33 -6.68 2.14
CA LYS A 282 -26.34 -6.25 1.16
C LYS A 282 -25.67 -5.59 -0.03
N LEU A 283 -24.78 -4.65 0.20
CA LEU A 283 -24.10 -3.91 -0.87
C LEU A 283 -23.29 -4.83 -1.79
N MET A 284 -22.57 -5.80 -1.21
CA MET A 284 -21.79 -6.76 -2.00
C MET A 284 -22.66 -7.68 -2.86
N VAL A 285 -23.87 -8.03 -2.40
CA VAL A 285 -24.84 -8.75 -3.25
C VAL A 285 -25.28 -7.91 -4.44
N ASP A 286 -25.59 -6.64 -4.20
CA ASP A 286 -26.07 -5.73 -5.26
C ASP A 286 -24.94 -5.39 -6.25
N LEU A 287 -23.70 -5.16 -5.79
CA LEU A 287 -22.56 -4.91 -6.67
C LEU A 287 -22.15 -6.14 -7.50
N LYS A 288 -22.15 -7.34 -6.91
CA LYS A 288 -21.86 -8.58 -7.63
C LYS A 288 -22.94 -8.94 -8.65
N ALA A 289 -24.15 -8.43 -8.51
CA ALA A 289 -25.19 -8.55 -9.54
C ALA A 289 -24.88 -7.70 -10.78
N VAL A 290 -24.09 -6.62 -10.61
CA VAL A 290 -23.61 -5.75 -11.70
C VAL A 290 -22.33 -6.32 -12.32
N LYS A 291 -21.30 -6.55 -11.49
CA LYS A 291 -19.98 -7.09 -11.89
C LYS A 291 -19.66 -8.29 -10.99
N PRO A 292 -19.87 -9.54 -11.44
CA PRO A 292 -19.68 -10.75 -10.63
C PRO A 292 -18.24 -10.93 -10.11
N ASP A 293 -17.25 -10.44 -10.86
CA ASP A 293 -15.81 -10.49 -10.60
C ASP A 293 -15.27 -9.20 -10.00
N ILE A 294 -16.15 -8.34 -9.47
CA ILE A 294 -15.75 -7.05 -8.87
C ILE A 294 -14.63 -7.24 -7.82
N TYR A 295 -13.57 -6.44 -7.94
CA TYR A 295 -12.55 -6.34 -6.90
C TYR A 295 -13.01 -5.37 -5.79
N THR A 296 -12.96 -5.81 -4.54
CA THR A 296 -13.28 -4.92 -3.42
C THR A 296 -12.34 -5.13 -2.25
N VAL A 297 -11.94 -4.04 -1.62
CA VAL A 297 -11.19 -4.02 -0.38
C VAL A 297 -11.67 -2.89 0.53
N ALA A 298 -11.80 -3.15 1.81
CA ALA A 298 -12.30 -2.17 2.77
C ALA A 298 -11.24 -1.70 3.76
N GLU A 299 -11.32 -0.42 4.10
CA GLU A 299 -10.61 0.12 5.24
C GLU A 299 -11.38 -0.17 6.54
N VAL A 300 -10.92 -1.19 7.25
CA VAL A 300 -11.35 -1.49 8.62
C VAL A 300 -10.12 -1.41 9.53
N TRP A 301 -9.68 -0.18 9.81
CA TRP A 301 -8.50 0.07 10.65
C TRP A 301 -8.81 -0.20 12.12
N ASP A 302 -8.67 -1.45 12.53
CA ASP A 302 -8.95 -1.92 13.88
C ASP A 302 -8.10 -3.16 14.21
N SER A 303 -8.38 -3.81 15.33
CA SER A 303 -7.79 -5.09 15.70
C SER A 303 -8.33 -6.24 14.83
N ASP A 304 -7.54 -7.31 14.68
CA ASP A 304 -7.96 -8.52 13.92
C ASP A 304 -9.35 -9.02 14.33
N SER A 305 -9.69 -8.95 15.63
CA SER A 305 -11.00 -9.40 16.12
C SER A 305 -12.18 -8.57 15.61
N VAL A 306 -11.97 -7.30 15.28
CA VAL A 306 -13.00 -6.44 14.66
C VAL A 306 -12.97 -6.62 13.15
N THR A 307 -11.79 -6.55 12.52
CA THR A 307 -11.64 -6.70 11.07
C THR A 307 -12.22 -8.03 10.58
N ASN A 308 -11.99 -9.13 11.31
CA ASN A 308 -12.53 -10.45 10.98
C ASN A 308 -14.07 -10.51 10.96
N GLU A 309 -14.77 -9.64 11.67
CA GLU A 309 -16.24 -9.56 11.56
C GLU A 309 -16.65 -9.05 10.17
N TYR A 310 -15.89 -8.11 9.58
CA TYR A 310 -16.18 -7.55 8.26
C TYR A 310 -15.81 -8.52 7.12
N GLU A 311 -14.87 -9.45 7.33
CA GLU A 311 -14.52 -10.49 6.36
C GLU A 311 -15.71 -11.41 6.00
N LYS A 312 -16.79 -11.39 6.78
CA LYS A 312 -18.06 -12.04 6.45
C LYS A 312 -18.73 -11.43 5.21
N ALA A 313 -18.47 -10.17 4.92
CA ALA A 313 -19.13 -9.40 3.89
C ALA A 313 -18.20 -9.03 2.73
N LEU A 314 -16.96 -8.59 3.01
CA LEU A 314 -16.01 -8.09 2.02
C LEU A 314 -14.58 -8.27 2.52
N ASN A 315 -13.61 -8.27 1.61
CA ASN A 315 -12.19 -8.35 1.96
C ASN A 315 -11.72 -7.06 2.65
N CYS A 316 -10.80 -7.17 3.59
CA CYS A 316 -10.25 -6.04 4.33
C CYS A 316 -8.73 -5.98 4.21
N PHE A 317 -8.17 -4.75 4.29
CA PHE A 317 -6.74 -4.59 4.48
C PHE A 317 -6.28 -5.19 5.81
N ASP A 318 -5.15 -5.94 5.81
CA ASP A 318 -4.52 -6.41 7.05
C ASP A 318 -3.66 -5.31 7.69
N PHE A 319 -4.28 -4.47 8.49
CA PHE A 319 -3.61 -3.37 9.21
C PHE A 319 -2.56 -3.84 10.22
N THR A 320 -2.63 -5.09 10.69
CA THR A 320 -1.62 -5.62 11.64
C THR A 320 -0.28 -5.91 10.96
N MET A 321 -0.27 -6.06 9.63
CA MET A 321 0.94 -6.18 8.83
C MET A 321 1.71 -4.86 8.74
N SER A 322 1.02 -3.73 8.75
CA SER A 322 1.52 -2.40 8.37
C SER A 322 2.16 -1.61 9.51
N GLN A 323 2.79 -0.50 9.16
CA GLN A 323 3.44 0.47 10.07
C GLN A 323 4.74 -0.01 10.75
N VAL A 324 5.33 0.89 11.53
CA VAL A 324 6.61 0.69 12.25
C VAL A 324 6.60 -0.47 13.24
N SER A 325 5.45 -0.74 13.83
CA SER A 325 5.21 -1.82 14.80
C SER A 325 4.51 -3.03 14.18
N GLY A 326 4.15 -2.96 12.92
CA GLY A 326 3.49 -4.04 12.20
C GLY A 326 4.38 -5.27 12.02
N ARG A 327 3.76 -6.33 11.58
CA ARG A 327 4.43 -7.64 11.52
C ARG A 327 5.53 -7.67 10.47
N ILE A 328 5.32 -7.05 9.30
CA ILE A 328 6.34 -6.96 8.24
C ILE A 328 7.57 -6.22 8.75
N ALA A 329 7.41 -5.00 9.27
CA ALA A 329 8.52 -4.20 9.76
C ALA A 329 9.23 -4.85 10.96
N THR A 330 8.47 -5.51 11.84
CA THR A 330 9.04 -6.20 13.01
C THR A 330 9.89 -7.40 12.58
N ALA A 331 9.39 -8.24 11.68
CA ALA A 331 10.13 -9.39 11.17
C ALA A 331 11.40 -8.96 10.42
N ALA A 332 11.30 -7.95 9.55
CA ALA A 332 12.44 -7.42 8.82
C ALA A 332 13.55 -6.90 9.73
N LYS A 333 13.21 -6.09 10.77
CA LYS A 333 14.19 -5.45 11.65
C LYS A 333 14.71 -6.34 12.77
N LYS A 334 13.87 -7.20 13.33
CA LYS A 334 14.23 -8.02 14.51
C LYS A 334 14.72 -9.43 14.17
N GLY A 335 14.49 -9.87 12.93
CA GLY A 335 14.87 -11.21 12.49
C GLY A 335 13.98 -12.32 13.07
N ASP A 336 12.73 -12.03 13.39
CA ASP A 336 11.76 -13.02 13.89
C ASP A 336 10.78 -13.44 12.78
N VAL A 337 11.34 -13.93 11.68
CA VAL A 337 10.57 -14.27 10.47
C VAL A 337 9.76 -15.54 10.63
N ASN A 338 10.20 -16.49 11.46
CA ASN A 338 9.45 -17.71 11.72
C ASN A 338 8.10 -17.43 12.43
N THR A 339 8.06 -16.43 13.33
CA THR A 339 6.81 -15.97 13.94
C THR A 339 5.92 -15.27 12.91
N TYR A 340 6.52 -14.52 11.99
CA TYR A 340 5.78 -13.85 10.90
C TYR A 340 5.09 -14.86 9.99
N THR A 341 5.80 -15.87 9.47
CA THR A 341 5.21 -16.86 8.55
C THR A 341 4.09 -17.68 9.20
N LYS A 342 4.23 -18.00 10.48
CA LYS A 342 3.15 -18.64 11.26
C LYS A 342 1.96 -17.74 11.53
N TYR A 343 2.19 -16.44 11.70
CA TYR A 343 1.08 -15.49 11.78
C TYR A 343 0.29 -15.47 10.48
N VAL A 344 0.99 -15.43 9.32
CA VAL A 344 0.34 -15.45 8.01
C VAL A 344 -0.53 -16.70 7.84
N GLU A 345 -0.01 -17.89 8.18
CA GLU A 345 -0.77 -19.14 8.15
C GLU A 345 -2.04 -19.06 9.00
N ASN A 346 -1.90 -18.66 10.26
CA ASN A 346 -3.05 -18.55 11.17
C ASN A 346 -4.08 -17.50 10.71
N TYR A 347 -3.62 -16.42 10.07
CA TYR A 347 -4.50 -15.39 9.52
C TYR A 347 -5.29 -15.92 8.33
N ILE A 348 -4.62 -16.61 7.39
CA ILE A 348 -5.27 -17.30 6.26
C ILE A 348 -6.34 -18.27 6.76
N ASP A 349 -5.98 -19.15 7.70
CA ASP A 349 -6.91 -20.13 8.27
C ASP A 349 -8.12 -19.46 8.91
N THR A 350 -7.90 -18.33 9.61
CA THR A 350 -8.95 -17.58 10.28
C THR A 350 -9.91 -16.96 9.28
N VAL A 351 -9.40 -16.18 8.31
CA VAL A 351 -10.27 -15.46 7.37
C VAL A 351 -10.96 -16.39 6.38
N LYS A 352 -10.27 -17.44 5.89
CA LYS A 352 -10.89 -18.47 5.04
C LYS A 352 -11.88 -19.34 5.81
N GLY A 353 -11.72 -19.50 7.11
CA GLY A 353 -12.72 -20.14 7.99
C GLY A 353 -13.98 -19.31 8.16
N ILE A 354 -13.91 -17.99 7.96
CA ILE A 354 -15.05 -17.05 7.98
C ILE A 354 -15.69 -16.96 6.59
N ASN A 355 -14.88 -16.78 5.56
CA ASN A 355 -15.28 -16.65 4.16
C ASN A 355 -14.25 -17.43 3.29
N GLU A 356 -14.68 -18.51 2.67
CA GLU A 356 -13.79 -19.38 1.86
C GLU A 356 -13.12 -18.65 0.69
N ASN A 357 -13.71 -17.54 0.22
CA ASN A 357 -13.20 -16.69 -0.85
C ASN A 357 -12.42 -15.46 -0.33
N ALA A 358 -12.15 -15.38 0.97
CA ALA A 358 -11.39 -14.27 1.53
C ALA A 358 -9.98 -14.20 0.94
N MET A 359 -9.55 -12.97 0.63
CA MET A 359 -8.19 -12.66 0.17
C MET A 359 -7.35 -12.14 1.33
N ILE A 360 -6.06 -12.42 1.26
CA ILE A 360 -5.07 -11.79 2.14
C ILE A 360 -4.58 -10.53 1.44
N ILE A 361 -4.69 -9.37 2.10
CA ILE A 361 -4.35 -8.07 1.50
C ILE A 361 -3.29 -7.37 2.35
N PRO A 362 -2.02 -7.80 2.24
CA PRO A 362 -0.92 -7.24 2.99
C PRO A 362 -0.43 -5.93 2.37
N PHE A 363 -0.01 -5.00 3.22
CA PHE A 363 0.65 -3.76 2.85
C PHE A 363 1.55 -3.30 3.99
N ILE A 364 2.50 -2.41 3.73
CA ILE A 364 3.42 -1.89 4.77
C ILE A 364 3.14 -0.44 5.14
N ALA A 365 2.70 0.35 4.18
CA ALA A 365 2.31 1.75 4.35
C ALA A 365 1.23 2.13 3.33
N ASN A 366 0.50 3.22 3.61
CA ASN A 366 -0.45 3.86 2.72
C ASN A 366 -0.41 5.40 2.93
N HIS A 367 -1.30 6.13 2.27
CA HIS A 367 -1.37 7.60 2.35
C HIS A 367 -1.69 8.16 3.75
N ASP A 368 -2.20 7.35 4.68
CA ASP A 368 -2.51 7.73 6.08
C ASP A 368 -1.43 7.30 7.09
N MET A 369 -0.35 6.70 6.61
CA MET A 369 0.72 6.17 7.43
C MET A 369 2.07 6.80 7.12
N ASP A 370 2.97 6.78 8.10
CA ASP A 370 4.37 7.15 7.85
C ASP A 370 4.98 6.16 6.84
N ARG A 371 5.67 6.68 5.83
CA ARG A 371 6.25 5.89 4.75
C ARG A 371 7.31 4.90 5.26
N ALA A 372 7.27 3.68 4.74
CA ALA A 372 8.10 2.56 5.18
C ALA A 372 9.60 2.86 5.19
N ALA A 373 10.13 3.50 4.17
CA ALA A 373 11.54 3.84 4.07
C ALA A 373 12.03 4.73 5.24
N GLY A 374 11.17 5.60 5.77
CA GLY A 374 11.49 6.49 6.90
C GLY A 374 11.78 5.70 8.18
N TYR A 375 10.95 4.75 8.55
CA TYR A 375 11.12 3.98 9.78
C TYR A 375 11.97 2.71 9.62
N MET A 376 12.32 2.32 8.40
CA MET A 376 13.25 1.21 8.14
C MET A 376 14.71 1.61 8.34
N MET A 377 15.03 2.90 8.44
CA MET A 377 16.35 3.47 8.72
C MET A 377 17.46 3.19 7.68
N GLN A 378 17.35 2.10 6.91
CA GLN A 378 18.30 1.69 5.88
C GLN A 378 17.56 1.17 4.64
N LEU A 379 17.60 1.91 3.55
CA LEU A 379 16.97 1.51 2.29
C LEU A 379 17.57 0.24 1.69
N GLY A 380 18.89 0.07 1.80
CA GLY A 380 19.60 -1.07 1.19
C GLY A 380 19.24 -2.41 1.82
N GLY A 381 19.01 -2.46 3.15
CA GLY A 381 18.79 -3.70 3.89
C GLY A 381 17.34 -3.96 4.24
N TYR A 382 16.84 -3.24 5.23
CA TYR A 382 15.55 -3.57 5.83
C TYR A 382 14.34 -3.28 4.92
N ALA A 383 14.40 -2.28 4.05
CA ALA A 383 13.33 -2.01 3.10
C ALA A 383 13.20 -3.16 2.09
N LYS A 384 14.32 -3.64 1.54
CA LYS A 384 14.34 -4.80 0.63
C LYS A 384 13.83 -6.07 1.29
N VAL A 385 14.28 -6.34 2.53
CA VAL A 385 13.79 -7.50 3.31
C VAL A 385 12.29 -7.40 3.60
N ALA A 386 11.80 -6.21 3.93
CA ALA A 386 10.38 -5.98 4.15
C ALA A 386 9.56 -6.25 2.88
N ALA A 387 10.02 -5.76 1.73
CA ALA A 387 9.39 -6.03 0.44
C ALA A 387 9.33 -7.55 0.14
N ASN A 388 10.42 -8.29 0.42
CA ASN A 388 10.42 -9.75 0.26
C ASN A 388 9.30 -10.44 1.04
N LEU A 389 9.04 -9.97 2.28
CA LEU A 389 8.11 -10.65 3.19
C LEU A 389 6.66 -10.59 2.72
N TYR A 390 6.24 -9.50 2.05
CA TYR A 390 4.84 -9.37 1.64
C TYR A 390 4.63 -9.52 0.13
N ILE A 391 5.59 -9.12 -0.72
CA ILE A 391 5.48 -9.32 -2.18
C ILE A 391 5.69 -10.79 -2.55
N LEU A 392 6.65 -11.49 -1.92
CA LEU A 392 6.81 -12.94 -2.09
C LEU A 392 5.96 -13.73 -1.09
N GLY A 393 4.77 -13.26 -0.79
CA GLY A 393 3.80 -13.87 0.12
C GLY A 393 2.44 -14.11 -0.55
N PRO A 394 1.47 -14.73 0.15
CA PRO A 394 0.15 -15.03 -0.38
C PRO A 394 -0.73 -13.78 -0.52
N GLY A 395 -1.77 -13.86 -1.34
CA GLY A 395 -2.83 -12.87 -1.46
C GLY A 395 -2.49 -11.71 -2.40
N SER A 396 -3.07 -10.54 -2.19
CA SER A 396 -2.98 -9.35 -3.03
C SER A 396 -2.24 -8.23 -2.31
N PRO A 397 -0.91 -8.09 -2.49
CA PRO A 397 -0.13 -7.03 -1.84
C PRO A 397 -0.41 -5.67 -2.47
N PHE A 398 -0.50 -4.63 -1.63
CA PHE A 398 -0.60 -3.22 -2.04
C PHE A 398 0.71 -2.50 -1.78
N ILE A 399 1.20 -1.79 -2.79
CA ILE A 399 2.41 -0.96 -2.76
C ILE A 399 1.98 0.50 -2.85
N TYR A 400 2.37 1.31 -1.87
CA TYR A 400 2.09 2.75 -1.89
C TYR A 400 3.08 3.49 -2.79
N TYR A 401 2.63 4.36 -3.70
CA TYR A 401 3.49 5.06 -4.67
C TYR A 401 4.74 5.66 -3.98
N GLY A 402 5.88 5.49 -4.64
CA GLY A 402 7.17 5.94 -4.11
C GLY A 402 7.81 5.02 -3.07
N GLU A 403 7.14 3.95 -2.64
CA GLU A 403 7.74 2.93 -1.77
C GLU A 403 8.87 2.20 -2.50
N GLU A 404 8.67 1.87 -3.76
CA GLU A 404 9.61 1.20 -4.65
C GLU A 404 10.87 2.04 -4.97
N VAL A 405 10.82 3.34 -4.75
CA VAL A 405 11.99 4.23 -4.86
C VAL A 405 12.51 4.71 -3.51
N GLY A 406 11.90 4.23 -2.42
CA GLY A 406 12.31 4.52 -1.06
C GLY A 406 11.98 5.93 -0.60
N MET A 407 10.86 6.49 -1.04
CA MET A 407 10.37 7.77 -0.55
C MET A 407 10.07 7.72 0.94
N LYS A 408 10.46 8.78 1.64
CA LYS A 408 10.22 8.98 3.08
C LYS A 408 9.18 10.07 3.27
N GLY A 409 8.50 9.99 4.39
CA GLY A 409 7.52 10.99 4.80
C GLY A 409 6.86 10.56 6.10
N SER A 410 6.61 11.50 6.98
CA SER A 410 5.91 11.28 8.25
C SER A 410 5.23 12.56 8.68
N ARG A 411 4.18 12.47 9.51
CA ARG A 411 3.50 13.67 10.04
C ARG A 411 4.45 14.68 10.66
N GLY A 412 5.56 14.23 11.21
CA GLY A 412 6.58 15.08 11.80
C GLY A 412 6.05 15.97 12.93
N SER A 413 6.73 17.09 13.16
CA SER A 413 6.34 18.09 14.16
C SER A 413 5.17 18.96 13.72
N ALA A 414 4.94 19.11 12.42
CA ALA A 414 3.77 19.82 11.87
C ALA A 414 2.47 19.06 12.07
N ASN A 415 2.54 17.74 12.32
CA ASN A 415 1.41 16.86 12.48
C ASN A 415 0.44 16.92 11.30
N THR A 416 0.99 16.97 10.07
CA THR A 416 0.22 17.02 8.82
C THR A 416 0.35 15.73 8.02
N ASP A 417 -0.77 15.25 7.47
CA ASP A 417 -0.76 14.10 6.58
C ASP A 417 -0.18 14.43 5.19
N ALA A 418 -0.13 15.71 4.81
CA ALA A 418 0.52 16.16 3.59
C ALA A 418 1.98 15.65 3.48
N ASN A 419 2.70 15.55 4.60
CA ASN A 419 4.05 15.00 4.65
C ASN A 419 4.14 13.49 4.36
N ARG A 420 3.03 12.77 4.33
CA ARG A 420 2.94 11.36 3.94
C ARG A 420 2.65 11.19 2.46
N ARG A 421 2.11 12.25 1.84
CA ARG A 421 1.56 12.32 0.47
C ARG A 421 2.41 13.21 -0.44
N LEU A 422 3.74 13.24 -0.21
CA LEU A 422 4.68 14.08 -0.94
C LEU A 422 4.74 13.72 -2.43
N ALA A 423 5.07 14.71 -3.26
CA ALA A 423 5.23 14.54 -4.69
C ALA A 423 6.26 13.45 -5.05
N MET A 424 5.94 12.65 -6.05
CA MET A 424 6.85 11.65 -6.61
C MET A 424 8.10 12.34 -7.18
N THR A 425 9.27 11.80 -6.91
CA THR A 425 10.53 12.38 -7.38
C THR A 425 10.98 11.70 -8.68
N TRP A 426 10.45 12.19 -9.81
CA TRP A 426 10.74 11.60 -11.13
C TRP A 426 12.17 11.88 -11.58
N GLY A 427 12.62 13.13 -11.51
CA GLY A 427 13.98 13.53 -11.91
C GLY A 427 14.17 13.69 -13.43
N ASP A 428 13.09 13.75 -14.19
CA ASP A 428 13.05 13.87 -15.65
C ASP A 428 12.43 15.19 -16.15
N GLY A 429 12.10 16.09 -15.24
CA GLY A 429 11.49 17.39 -15.54
C GLY A 429 10.00 17.47 -15.24
N ASP A 430 9.40 16.42 -14.70
CA ASP A 430 8.04 16.45 -14.14
C ASP A 430 7.91 17.55 -13.07
N THR A 431 6.83 18.30 -13.11
CA THR A 431 6.60 19.50 -12.29
C THR A 431 5.69 19.27 -11.09
N VAL A 432 5.27 18.05 -10.84
CA VAL A 432 4.42 17.70 -9.68
C VAL A 432 5.03 18.20 -8.37
N SER A 433 4.19 18.83 -7.56
CA SER A 433 4.55 19.52 -6.32
C SER A 433 3.99 18.81 -5.09
N ASP A 434 4.57 19.12 -3.93
CA ASP A 434 4.02 18.64 -2.67
C ASP A 434 2.64 19.23 -2.40
N PRO A 435 1.72 18.45 -1.80
CA PRO A 435 0.39 18.94 -1.47
C PRO A 435 0.43 20.08 -0.45
N GLU A 436 -0.64 20.87 -0.44
CA GLU A 436 -0.79 21.99 0.48
C GLU A 436 -0.56 21.56 1.95
N GLY A 437 0.25 22.31 2.67
CA GLY A 437 0.58 22.06 4.07
C GLY A 437 1.74 21.09 4.31
N ALA A 438 2.36 20.57 3.27
CA ALA A 438 3.59 19.79 3.41
C ALA A 438 4.77 20.69 3.84
N ASP A 439 5.60 20.19 4.76
CA ASP A 439 6.80 20.86 5.26
C ASP A 439 8.04 19.94 5.35
N TYR A 440 7.98 18.80 4.65
CA TYR A 440 9.05 17.81 4.68
C TYR A 440 10.21 18.25 3.77
N GLU A 441 11.42 18.30 4.34
CA GLU A 441 12.63 18.72 3.62
C GLU A 441 12.94 17.81 2.42
N ALA A 442 13.05 18.41 1.23
CA ALA A 442 13.25 17.67 -0.02
C ALA A 442 14.49 16.77 -0.01
N GLU A 443 15.58 17.20 0.65
CA GLU A 443 16.84 16.44 0.75
C GLU A 443 16.73 15.12 1.53
N TYR A 444 15.65 14.95 2.34
CA TYR A 444 15.43 13.75 3.15
C TYR A 444 14.38 12.81 2.58
N ARG A 445 13.70 13.17 1.47
CA ARG A 445 12.53 12.45 0.96
C ARG A 445 12.88 11.17 0.21
N THR A 446 14.01 11.13 -0.52
CA THR A 446 14.51 9.93 -1.22
C THR A 446 16.03 9.97 -1.35
N ASN A 447 16.64 8.84 -1.67
CA ASN A 447 18.08 8.76 -1.91
C ASN A 447 18.45 9.09 -3.36
N ALA A 448 17.56 8.81 -4.32
CA ALA A 448 17.73 9.10 -5.72
C ALA A 448 16.36 9.21 -6.41
N PRO A 449 16.22 10.04 -7.46
CA PRO A 449 14.99 10.11 -8.25
C PRO A 449 14.77 8.85 -9.07
N VAL A 450 13.55 8.70 -9.61
CA VAL A 450 13.16 7.58 -10.48
C VAL A 450 14.13 7.42 -11.64
N SER A 451 14.41 8.52 -12.37
CA SER A 451 15.29 8.51 -13.56
C SER A 451 16.69 7.92 -13.31
N GLU A 452 17.25 8.11 -12.11
CA GLU A 452 18.52 7.51 -11.74
C GLU A 452 18.35 6.04 -11.31
N GLN A 453 17.23 5.70 -10.67
CA GLN A 453 16.99 4.34 -10.19
C GLN A 453 16.69 3.36 -11.33
N LEU A 454 16.06 3.80 -12.39
CA LEU A 454 15.83 3.01 -13.61
C LEU A 454 17.15 2.51 -14.23
N LEU A 455 18.22 3.29 -14.14
CA LEU A 455 19.54 2.98 -14.69
C LEU A 455 20.45 2.18 -13.74
N ASN A 456 20.04 1.96 -12.49
CA ASN A 456 20.86 1.30 -11.48
C ASN A 456 20.32 -0.09 -11.13
N GLU A 457 21.00 -1.16 -11.55
CA GLU A 457 20.60 -2.54 -11.28
C GLU A 457 20.42 -2.89 -9.80
N ASN A 458 21.08 -2.15 -8.91
CA ASN A 458 21.01 -2.34 -7.45
C ASN A 458 20.03 -1.38 -6.76
N SER A 459 19.27 -0.59 -7.53
CA SER A 459 18.26 0.33 -7.01
C SER A 459 17.14 -0.41 -6.27
N LEU A 460 16.38 0.31 -5.47
CA LEU A 460 15.20 -0.24 -4.83
C LEU A 460 14.10 -0.49 -5.87
N PHE A 461 13.96 0.38 -6.88
CA PHE A 461 13.01 0.19 -7.99
C PHE A 461 13.23 -1.14 -8.72
N ASN A 462 14.47 -1.40 -9.21
CA ASN A 462 14.77 -2.64 -9.90
C ASN A 462 14.66 -3.87 -8.99
N TYR A 463 14.78 -3.68 -7.68
CA TYR A 463 14.54 -4.73 -6.69
C TYR A 463 13.05 -5.08 -6.58
N TYR A 464 12.15 -4.09 -6.46
CA TYR A 464 10.70 -4.30 -6.46
C TYR A 464 10.23 -4.95 -7.75
N LYS A 465 10.70 -4.44 -8.88
CA LYS A 465 10.46 -5.03 -10.21
C LYS A 465 10.82 -6.52 -10.23
N LYS A 466 12.01 -6.89 -9.74
CA LYS A 466 12.44 -8.29 -9.64
C LYS A 466 11.51 -9.14 -8.75
N LEU A 467 11.04 -8.61 -7.62
CA LEU A 467 10.14 -9.32 -6.72
C LEU A 467 8.78 -9.60 -7.37
N ILE A 468 8.19 -8.59 -8.01
CA ILE A 468 6.90 -8.71 -8.69
C ILE A 468 7.03 -9.74 -9.83
N MET A 469 8.10 -9.66 -10.62
CA MET A 469 8.36 -10.59 -11.71
C MET A 469 8.53 -12.05 -11.21
N ILE A 470 9.24 -12.28 -10.08
CA ILE A 470 9.35 -13.61 -9.46
C ILE A 470 7.97 -14.12 -9.04
N ARG A 471 7.16 -13.28 -8.39
CA ARG A 471 5.82 -13.61 -7.96
C ARG A 471 4.93 -14.01 -9.14
N LYS A 472 4.87 -13.19 -10.20
CA LYS A 472 4.10 -13.46 -11.42
C LYS A 472 4.57 -14.75 -12.13
N ALA A 473 5.87 -14.99 -12.16
CA ALA A 473 6.45 -16.21 -12.74
C ALA A 473 6.19 -17.48 -11.91
N ASN A 474 5.74 -17.34 -10.66
CA ASN A 474 5.48 -18.44 -9.74
C ASN A 474 4.14 -18.23 -9.00
N PRO A 475 3.01 -18.41 -9.70
CA PRO A 475 1.67 -18.10 -9.16
C PRO A 475 1.31 -18.90 -7.90
N GLU A 476 1.99 -20.01 -7.65
CA GLU A 476 1.84 -20.74 -6.39
C GLU A 476 2.09 -19.84 -5.19
N ILE A 477 3.02 -18.87 -5.28
CA ILE A 477 3.32 -17.93 -4.18
C ILE A 477 2.08 -17.12 -3.81
N ALA A 478 1.33 -16.67 -4.82
CA ALA A 478 0.17 -15.80 -4.65
C ALA A 478 -1.08 -16.57 -4.21
N SER A 479 -1.37 -17.68 -4.91
CA SER A 479 -2.70 -18.32 -4.95
C SER A 479 -2.70 -19.75 -4.45
N GLY A 480 -1.54 -20.31 -4.05
CA GLY A 480 -1.42 -21.68 -3.55
C GLY A 480 -1.89 -21.85 -2.11
N GLU A 481 -2.08 -23.12 -1.73
CA GLU A 481 -2.27 -23.51 -0.32
C GLU A 481 -0.98 -23.26 0.45
N TYR A 482 -1.05 -22.42 1.47
CA TYR A 482 0.08 -21.95 2.26
C TYR A 482 0.33 -22.85 3.47
N GLU A 483 1.57 -23.30 3.66
CA GLU A 483 2.02 -24.07 4.82
C GLU A 483 3.29 -23.44 5.40
N ALA A 484 3.22 -22.89 6.61
CA ALA A 484 4.37 -22.28 7.28
C ALA A 484 5.37 -23.32 7.77
N LEU A 485 6.65 -23.16 7.42
CA LEU A 485 7.73 -24.01 7.88
C LEU A 485 8.16 -23.67 9.31
N SER A 486 8.49 -24.69 10.10
CA SER A 486 8.92 -24.54 11.50
C SER A 486 10.42 -24.77 11.65
N PHE A 487 11.20 -23.69 11.56
CA PHE A 487 12.64 -23.74 11.83
C PHE A 487 12.94 -23.68 13.34
N SER A 488 14.03 -24.30 13.76
CA SER A 488 14.50 -24.23 15.15
C SER A 488 15.08 -22.86 15.52
N ASP A 489 15.61 -22.11 14.55
CA ASP A 489 16.05 -20.73 14.70
C ASP A 489 15.00 -19.79 14.12
N THR A 490 14.51 -18.82 14.91
CA THR A 490 13.49 -17.83 14.48
C THR A 490 13.99 -16.85 13.41
N LYS A 491 15.29 -16.81 13.17
CA LYS A 491 15.94 -15.90 12.21
C LYS A 491 15.74 -16.32 10.75
N VAL A 492 15.41 -17.58 10.52
CA VAL A 492 15.00 -18.13 9.24
C VAL A 492 13.55 -18.52 9.35
N GLY A 493 12.76 -18.17 8.39
CA GLY A 493 11.36 -18.53 8.27
C GLY A 493 10.98 -18.68 6.81
N GLY A 494 9.92 -19.40 6.55
CA GLY A 494 9.48 -19.63 5.19
C GLY A 494 8.19 -20.43 5.16
N PHE A 495 7.76 -20.74 3.96
CA PHE A 495 6.55 -21.50 3.71
C PHE A 495 6.69 -22.34 2.44
N ILE A 496 5.84 -23.33 2.33
CA ILE A 496 5.54 -24.02 1.08
C ILE A 496 4.19 -23.53 0.60
N SER A 497 4.07 -23.28 -0.69
CA SER A 497 2.80 -22.98 -1.32
C SER A 497 2.55 -23.94 -2.48
N THR A 498 1.35 -24.54 -2.51
CA THR A 498 0.98 -25.56 -3.48
C THR A 498 -0.26 -25.15 -4.25
N LEU A 499 -0.14 -25.09 -5.58
CA LEU A 499 -1.22 -24.78 -6.50
C LEU A 499 -1.28 -25.84 -7.59
N GLU A 500 -2.45 -26.47 -7.81
CA GLU A 500 -2.67 -27.50 -8.84
C GLU A 500 -1.65 -28.67 -8.81
N GLY A 501 -1.13 -28.97 -7.61
CA GLY A 501 -0.15 -30.04 -7.41
C GLY A 501 1.31 -29.64 -7.69
N SER A 502 1.57 -28.40 -8.07
CA SER A 502 2.91 -27.80 -8.12
C SER A 502 3.21 -27.08 -6.82
N SER A 503 4.41 -27.30 -6.26
CA SER A 503 4.82 -26.69 -5.00
C SER A 503 6.06 -25.83 -5.19
N VAL A 504 6.05 -24.68 -4.55
CA VAL A 504 7.18 -23.77 -4.39
C VAL A 504 7.47 -23.55 -2.91
N MET A 505 8.74 -23.46 -2.54
CA MET A 505 9.17 -23.12 -1.19
C MET A 505 9.82 -21.72 -1.22
N VAL A 506 9.38 -20.83 -0.34
CA VAL A 506 10.00 -19.52 -0.13
C VAL A 506 10.60 -19.47 1.27
N ILE A 507 11.89 -19.16 1.36
CA ILE A 507 12.60 -19.04 2.64
C ILE A 507 13.28 -17.69 2.74
N HIS A 508 13.16 -17.06 3.90
CA HIS A 508 13.72 -15.74 4.21
C HIS A 508 14.79 -15.84 5.30
N ASN A 509 15.96 -15.27 5.02
CA ASN A 509 16.96 -14.93 6.03
C ASN A 509 16.92 -13.41 6.21
N THR A 510 16.33 -12.92 7.29
CA THR A 510 16.22 -11.48 7.56
C THR A 510 17.42 -10.92 8.36
N THR A 511 18.42 -11.74 8.67
CA THR A 511 19.59 -11.35 9.46
C THR A 511 20.73 -10.81 8.59
N THR A 512 21.67 -10.13 9.21
CA THR A 512 22.91 -9.65 8.58
C THR A 512 24.01 -10.70 8.53
N LYS A 513 23.67 -11.99 8.69
CA LYS A 513 24.61 -13.12 8.65
C LYS A 513 24.06 -14.21 7.74
N GLU A 514 24.97 -14.94 7.12
CA GLU A 514 24.63 -16.17 6.42
C GLU A 514 23.98 -17.17 7.39
N GLN A 515 22.99 -17.89 6.90
CA GLN A 515 22.27 -18.93 7.64
C GLN A 515 22.29 -20.24 6.86
N THR A 516 22.41 -21.34 7.59
CA THR A 516 22.35 -22.69 7.02
C THR A 516 21.26 -23.48 7.73
N VAL A 517 20.38 -24.11 6.95
CA VAL A 517 19.25 -24.91 7.44
C VAL A 517 19.20 -26.25 6.71
N ASP A 518 18.73 -27.28 7.43
CA ASP A 518 18.47 -28.60 6.83
C ASP A 518 16.96 -28.70 6.52
N LEU A 519 16.61 -28.72 5.26
CA LEU A 519 15.21 -28.77 4.79
C LEU A 519 14.52 -30.08 5.21
N ALA A 520 15.26 -31.20 5.34
CA ALA A 520 14.71 -32.45 5.82
C ALA A 520 14.19 -32.41 7.27
N MET A 521 14.53 -31.36 8.02
CA MET A 521 14.02 -31.13 9.39
C MET A 521 12.67 -30.41 9.43
N VAL A 522 12.21 -29.86 8.31
CA VAL A 522 11.02 -28.99 8.26
C VAL A 522 9.97 -29.44 7.25
N THR A 523 10.31 -30.34 6.33
CA THR A 523 9.37 -30.92 5.36
C THR A 523 9.85 -32.29 4.87
N ASP A 524 8.89 -33.16 4.52
CA ASP A 524 9.13 -34.45 3.84
C ASP A 524 9.14 -34.29 2.30
N LEU A 525 8.75 -33.11 1.77
CA LEU A 525 8.79 -32.86 0.34
C LEU A 525 10.23 -32.67 -0.15
N SER A 526 10.49 -33.09 -1.38
CA SER A 526 11.81 -33.01 -1.99
C SER A 526 11.90 -31.78 -2.88
N PHE A 527 12.78 -30.84 -2.51
CA PHE A 527 13.15 -29.67 -3.29
C PHE A 527 14.59 -29.84 -3.77
N THR A 528 14.86 -29.49 -5.02
CA THR A 528 16.14 -29.87 -5.66
C THR A 528 16.96 -28.68 -6.15
N LYS A 529 16.32 -27.49 -6.30
CA LYS A 529 16.98 -26.34 -6.93
C LYS A 529 16.49 -25.02 -6.36
N VAL A 530 17.41 -24.13 -5.99
CA VAL A 530 17.12 -22.71 -5.83
C VAL A 530 16.95 -22.12 -7.22
N ILE A 531 15.74 -21.60 -7.51
CA ILE A 531 15.43 -20.99 -8.80
C ILE A 531 15.69 -19.49 -8.79
N GLU A 532 15.46 -18.83 -7.65
CA GLU A 532 15.73 -17.41 -7.45
C GLU A 532 16.32 -17.12 -6.06
N ALA A 533 17.18 -16.12 -5.98
CA ALA A 533 17.67 -15.54 -4.74
C ALA A 533 17.69 -14.02 -4.85
N VAL A 534 17.00 -13.34 -3.95
CA VAL A 534 16.90 -11.88 -3.91
C VAL A 534 17.19 -11.36 -2.52
N GLY A 535 18.03 -10.33 -2.39
CA GLY A 535 18.43 -9.85 -1.08
C GLY A 535 19.21 -8.55 -1.12
N TYR A 536 19.74 -8.21 0.07
CA TYR A 536 20.55 -7.03 0.24
C TYR A 536 21.84 -7.11 -0.55
N TYR A 537 22.13 -6.03 -1.27
CA TYR A 537 23.39 -5.83 -1.98
C TYR A 537 24.08 -4.57 -1.43
N ASP A 538 25.28 -4.75 -0.90
CA ASP A 538 26.13 -3.67 -0.38
C ASP A 538 27.54 -3.65 -1.00
N GLY A 539 27.73 -4.43 -2.07
CA GLY A 539 29.03 -4.64 -2.72
C GLY A 539 29.91 -5.70 -2.03
N THR A 540 29.49 -6.24 -0.90
CA THR A 540 30.23 -7.30 -0.17
C THR A 540 29.57 -8.66 -0.23
N TYR A 541 28.27 -8.73 -0.50
CA TYR A 541 27.49 -9.96 -0.58
C TYR A 541 27.04 -10.25 -1.99
N GLU A 542 27.21 -11.48 -2.44
CA GLU A 542 26.43 -12.02 -3.54
C GLU A 542 25.12 -12.57 -2.96
N ASN A 543 23.98 -12.18 -3.54
CA ASN A 543 22.67 -12.72 -3.16
C ASN A 543 22.61 -14.19 -3.58
N LYS A 544 22.82 -15.10 -2.64
CA LYS A 544 22.93 -16.53 -2.92
C LYS A 544 22.00 -17.35 -2.05
N GLY A 545 21.45 -18.38 -2.68
CA GLY A 545 20.93 -19.57 -2.04
C GLY A 545 21.62 -20.79 -2.65
N GLU A 546 22.33 -21.57 -1.85
CA GLU A 546 22.98 -22.80 -2.29
C GLU A 546 22.32 -24.01 -1.62
N LEU A 547 21.76 -24.91 -2.44
CA LEU A 547 21.15 -26.15 -1.97
C LEU A 547 22.06 -27.33 -2.31
N ASN A 548 22.60 -28.00 -1.27
CA ASN A 548 23.42 -29.18 -1.37
C ASN A 548 22.73 -30.37 -0.67
N GLY A 549 22.06 -31.21 -1.45
CA GLY A 549 21.15 -32.22 -0.89
C GLY A 549 19.98 -31.56 -0.18
N THR A 550 19.86 -31.72 1.13
CA THR A 550 18.84 -31.05 1.95
C THR A 550 19.36 -29.81 2.68
N ILE A 551 20.67 -29.54 2.58
CA ILE A 551 21.30 -28.41 3.28
C ILE A 551 21.24 -27.16 2.41
N LEU A 552 20.50 -26.17 2.88
CA LEU A 552 20.35 -24.87 2.24
C LEU A 552 21.19 -23.82 3.00
N THR A 553 22.05 -23.11 2.28
CA THR A 553 22.79 -21.95 2.76
C THR A 553 22.24 -20.68 2.11
N ILE A 554 21.91 -19.67 2.90
CA ILE A 554 21.27 -18.42 2.46
C ILE A 554 22.11 -17.22 2.90
N SER A 555 22.48 -16.37 1.95
CA SER A 555 23.20 -15.12 2.20
C SER A 555 22.43 -14.19 3.18
N PRO A 556 23.13 -13.21 3.82
CA PRO A 556 22.48 -12.22 4.66
C PRO A 556 21.36 -11.47 3.95
N GLN A 557 20.26 -11.17 4.67
CA GLN A 557 19.12 -10.38 4.19
C GLN A 557 18.63 -10.82 2.79
N THR A 558 18.52 -12.11 2.58
CA THR A 558 18.18 -12.75 1.30
C THR A 558 16.97 -13.65 1.45
N SER A 559 16.11 -13.63 0.46
CA SER A 559 15.02 -14.60 0.28
C SER A 559 15.33 -15.49 -0.91
N VAL A 560 14.98 -16.78 -0.80
CA VAL A 560 15.19 -17.77 -1.86
C VAL A 560 13.87 -18.42 -2.23
N VAL A 561 13.72 -18.72 -3.51
CA VAL A 561 12.60 -19.48 -4.06
C VAL A 561 13.17 -20.81 -4.58
N ILE A 562 12.56 -21.92 -4.18
CA ILE A 562 13.11 -23.27 -4.34
C ILE A 562 12.03 -24.19 -4.95
N ARG A 563 12.46 -25.06 -5.88
CA ARG A 563 11.62 -26.11 -6.47
C ARG A 563 12.29 -27.49 -6.41
#